data_a9fb20dd06c744d35d7d219406770c73
#
_entry.id   a9fb20dd06c744d35d7d219406770c73
#
_cell.length_a   1.000
_cell.length_b   1.000
_cell.length_c   1.000
_cell.angle_alpha   90.00
_cell.angle_beta   90.00
_cell.angle_gamma   90.00
#
_symmetry.space_group_name_H-M   'P 1'
#
loop_
_entity.id
_entity.type
_entity.pdbx_description
1 polymer ?
#
loop_
_entity_poly.entity_id
_entity_poly.type
_entity_poly.pdbx_seq_one_letter_code
_entity_poly.pdbx_strand_id
1 'polypeptide(L)' 'MMGMGKKERIEVEGKVQECLPNAMFRVELASGHMVLAHISGRMRRHFIKILPGDTVRVELSPYDLARGRVVYRFK' A
#
# COMPACT_ATOMS: atom_id res chain seq x y z
N MET A 1 24.00 -11.68 -9.97
CA MET A 1 23.66 -11.36 -9.91
C MET A 1 23.08 -11.04 -9.92
N MET A 2 22.80 -10.90 -9.65
CA MET A 2 22.24 -10.56 -9.50
C MET A 2 21.50 -10.07 -9.52
N GLY A 3 20.96 -10.12 -9.48
CA GLY A 3 20.03 -9.64 -9.50
C GLY A 3 19.84 -8.73 -9.20
N MET A 4 20.13 -8.52 -9.28
CA MET A 4 19.95 -7.57 -8.94
C MET A 4 19.38 -6.68 -9.54
N GLY A 5 19.46 -6.23 -9.92
CA GLY A 5 18.76 -5.27 -10.47
C GLY A 5 17.39 -5.21 -10.17
N LYS A 6 16.89 -6.09 -9.68
CA LYS A 6 15.63 -6.09 -9.39
C LYS A 6 15.35 -5.24 -8.32
N LYS A 7 14.44 -4.37 -8.41
CA LYS A 7 14.11 -3.54 -7.42
C LYS A 7 13.53 -4.28 -6.36
N GLU A 8 13.99 -4.24 -5.24
CA GLU A 8 13.47 -4.91 -4.12
C GLU A 8 12.35 -4.12 -3.60
N ARG A 9 11.17 -4.61 -3.74
CA ARG A 9 10.02 -3.94 -3.21
C ARG A 9 9.62 -4.60 -1.93
N ILE A 10 9.30 -3.80 -0.92
CA ILE A 10 8.94 -4.29 0.37
C ILE A 10 7.43 -4.36 0.44
N GLU A 11 6.87 -5.54 0.60
CA GLU A 11 5.43 -5.71 0.69
C GLU A 11 5.06 -6.01 2.12
N VAL A 12 4.18 -5.23 2.70
CA VAL A 12 3.76 -5.39 4.08
C VAL A 12 2.26 -5.26 4.17
N GLU A 13 1.69 -5.77 5.23
CA GLU A 13 0.26 -5.67 5.44
C GLU A 13 -0.01 -4.55 6.42
N GLY A 14 -1.11 -3.88 6.23
CA GLY A 14 -1.52 -2.83 7.13
C GLY A 14 -3.02 -2.66 7.10
N LYS A 15 -3.51 -1.83 8.02
CA LYS A 15 -4.94 -1.58 8.11
C LYS A 15 -5.20 -0.15 7.69
N VAL A 16 -6.19 0.04 6.84
CA VAL A 16 -6.54 1.37 6.37
C VAL A 16 -7.16 2.14 7.52
N GLN A 17 -6.58 3.30 7.83
CA GLN A 17 -7.08 4.12 8.91
C GLN A 17 -7.98 5.22 8.38
N GLU A 18 -7.70 5.70 7.19
CA GLU A 18 -8.44 6.82 6.67
C GLU A 18 -8.38 6.86 5.16
N CYS A 19 -9.46 7.25 4.53
CA CYS A 19 -9.49 7.41 3.09
C CYS A 19 -9.35 8.89 2.80
N LEU A 20 -8.37 9.23 1.99
CA LEU A 20 -8.06 10.61 1.67
C LEU A 20 -8.47 10.91 0.22
N PRO A 21 -8.51 12.17 -0.16
CA PRO A 21 -8.85 12.52 -1.54
C PRO A 21 -7.81 11.98 -2.52
N ASN A 22 -8.18 11.91 -3.77
CA ASN A 22 -7.29 11.49 -4.85
C ASN A 22 -6.85 10.04 -4.75
N ALA A 23 -7.74 9.20 -4.24
CA ALA A 23 -7.47 7.77 -4.14
C ALA A 23 -6.25 7.47 -3.28
N MET A 24 -6.05 8.27 -2.24
CA MET A 24 -4.96 8.05 -1.30
C MET A 24 -5.53 7.48 -0.02
N PHE A 25 -4.70 6.76 0.72
CA PHE A 25 -5.14 6.13 1.95
C PHE A 25 -4.04 6.22 3.00
N ARG A 26 -4.44 6.38 4.24
CA ARG A 26 -3.48 6.37 5.32
C ARG A 26 -3.57 4.98 5.93
N VAL A 27 -2.48 4.24 5.89
CA VAL A 27 -2.44 2.85 6.31
C VAL A 27 -1.48 2.69 7.47
N GLU A 28 -1.93 2.01 8.52
CA GLU A 28 -1.09 1.76 9.67
C GLU A 28 -0.57 0.35 9.58
N LEU A 29 0.74 0.19 9.62
CA LEU A 29 1.36 -1.12 9.55
C LEU A 29 1.37 -1.76 10.93
N ALA A 30 1.64 -3.04 10.98
CA ALA A 30 1.67 -3.76 12.25
C ALA A 30 2.69 -3.17 13.22
N SER A 31 3.72 -2.56 12.69
CA SER A 31 4.75 -1.95 13.53
C SER A 31 4.31 -0.61 14.11
N GLY A 32 3.17 -0.10 13.70
CA GLY A 32 2.70 1.21 14.12
C GLY A 32 3.11 2.32 13.18
N HIS A 33 3.87 1.99 12.15
CA HIS A 33 4.33 2.98 11.19
C HIS A 33 3.19 3.36 10.25
N MET A 34 3.01 4.65 10.00
CA MET A 34 1.95 5.12 9.13
C MET A 34 2.51 5.34 7.73
N VAL A 35 1.77 4.90 6.74
CA VAL A 35 2.18 5.01 5.36
C VAL A 35 1.08 5.69 4.57
N LEU A 36 1.46 6.59 3.68
CA LEU A 36 0.51 7.23 2.79
C LEU A 36 0.55 6.43 1.50
N ALA A 37 -0.53 5.78 1.17
CA ALA A 37 -0.57 4.86 0.04
C ALA A 37 -1.60 5.27 -0.98
N HIS A 38 -1.34 4.95 -2.24
CA HIS A 38 -2.32 5.19 -3.28
C HIS A 38 -2.70 3.83 -3.88
N ILE A 39 -3.77 3.81 -4.64
CA ILE A 39 -4.24 2.57 -5.23
C ILE A 39 -3.43 2.27 -6.46
N SER A 40 -3.06 1.00 -6.66
CA SER A 40 -2.35 0.59 -7.85
C SER A 40 -3.29 0.68 -9.05
N GLY A 41 -2.72 0.76 -10.24
CA GLY A 41 -3.52 0.84 -11.43
C GLY A 41 -4.40 -0.39 -11.64
N ARG A 42 -3.90 -1.55 -11.22
CA ARG A 42 -4.68 -2.78 -11.36
C ARG A 42 -5.92 -2.71 -10.49
N MET A 43 -5.79 -2.26 -9.24
CA MET A 43 -6.93 -2.20 -8.36
C MET A 43 -7.93 -1.15 -8.80
N ARG A 44 -7.43 -0.06 -9.36
CA ARG A 44 -8.34 0.98 -9.84
C ARG A 44 -9.14 0.46 -11.03
N ARG A 45 -8.49 -0.35 -11.87
CA ARG A 45 -9.16 -0.87 -13.04
C ARG A 45 -10.26 -1.84 -12.66
N HIS A 46 -10.10 -2.55 -11.55
CA HIS A 46 -11.12 -3.50 -11.12
C HIS A 46 -12.12 -2.87 -10.15
N PHE A 47 -12.03 -1.57 -9.96
CA PHE A 47 -12.97 -0.84 -9.11
C PHE A 47 -13.06 -1.40 -7.69
N ILE A 48 -11.95 -1.84 -7.16
CA ILE A 48 -11.94 -2.36 -5.81
C ILE A 48 -12.08 -1.20 -4.84
N LYS A 49 -13.10 -1.28 -3.98
CA LYS A 49 -13.34 -0.22 -3.03
C LYS A 49 -12.67 -0.52 -1.72
N ILE A 50 -11.90 0.41 -1.21
CA ILE A 50 -11.18 0.27 0.03
C ILE A 50 -11.79 1.19 1.05
N LEU A 51 -12.10 0.65 2.22
CA LEU A 51 -12.73 1.40 3.29
C LEU A 51 -11.87 1.37 4.54
N PRO A 52 -12.06 2.33 5.43
CA PRO A 52 -11.32 2.32 6.69
C PRO A 52 -11.61 1.02 7.43
N GLY A 53 -10.59 0.43 7.99
CA GLY A 53 -10.71 -0.85 8.67
C GLY A 53 -10.33 -2.04 7.82
N ASP A 54 -10.22 -1.86 6.51
CA ASP A 54 -9.83 -2.96 5.64
C ASP A 54 -8.37 -3.26 5.81
N THR A 55 -8.02 -4.52 5.66
CA THR A 55 -6.62 -4.94 5.69
C THR A 55 -6.14 -5.01 4.25
N VAL A 56 -5.02 -4.40 3.99
CA VAL A 56 -4.47 -4.34 2.64
C VAL A 56 -3.00 -4.69 2.65
N ARG A 57 -2.49 -5.04 1.48
CA ARG A 57 -1.08 -5.26 1.31
C ARG A 57 -0.54 -4.03 0.59
N VAL A 58 0.50 -3.44 1.13
CA VAL A 58 1.08 -2.22 0.60
C VAL A 58 2.50 -2.50 0.15
N GLU A 59 2.84 -1.99 -1.02
CA GLU A 59 4.17 -2.14 -1.55
C GLU A 59 4.89 -0.85 -1.28
N LEU A 60 5.98 -0.89 -0.54
CA LEU A 60 6.73 0.29 -0.17
C LEU A 60 7.98 0.44 -1.03
N SER A 61 8.37 1.67 -1.25
CA SER A 61 9.60 1.92 -1.96
C SER A 61 10.74 1.85 -0.95
N PRO A 62 11.85 1.20 -1.27
CA PRO A 62 12.99 1.21 -0.36
C PRO A 62 13.58 2.59 -0.20
N TYR A 63 13.25 3.51 -1.10
CA TYR A 63 13.77 4.86 -1.01
C TYR A 63 12.88 5.79 -0.18
N ASP A 64 11.65 5.40 0.06
CA ASP A 64 10.74 6.25 0.82
C ASP A 64 9.73 5.35 1.51
N LEU A 65 10.02 4.95 2.71
CA LEU A 65 9.17 4.02 3.43
C LEU A 65 7.90 4.67 3.99
N ALA A 66 7.76 5.97 3.82
CA ALA A 66 6.55 6.66 4.26
C ALA A 66 5.47 6.63 3.20
N ARG A 67 5.79 6.15 1.99
CA ARG A 67 4.84 6.11 0.91
C ARG A 67 4.79 4.75 0.30
N GLY A 68 3.65 4.38 -0.21
CA GLY A 68 3.49 3.08 -0.79
C GLY A 68 2.32 3.03 -1.74
N ARG A 69 2.02 1.83 -2.20
CA ARG A 69 0.95 1.60 -3.13
C ARG A 69 0.18 0.39 -2.66
N VAL A 70 -1.13 0.49 -2.60
CA VAL A 70 -1.97 -0.63 -2.21
C VAL A 70 -2.04 -1.56 -3.40
N VAL A 71 -1.61 -2.80 -3.23
CA VAL A 71 -1.59 -3.76 -4.32
C VAL A 71 -2.60 -4.89 -4.12
N TYR A 72 -3.16 -5.02 -2.92
CA TYR A 72 -4.11 -6.09 -2.67
C TYR A 72 -4.96 -5.76 -1.46
N ARG A 73 -6.24 -6.13 -1.48
CA ARG A 73 -7.13 -5.94 -0.36
C ARG A 73 -7.57 -7.30 0.13
N PHE A 74 -7.32 -7.61 1.39
CA PHE A 74 -7.67 -8.90 1.93
C PHE A 74 -9.15 -8.99 2.28
N LYS A 75 -9.75 -7.89 2.48
CA LYS A 75 -11.15 -7.85 2.63
C LYS A 75 -11.66 -7.17 3.86
#